data_bd20f66004c4d73c629c9ae1298fefc6
#
_entry.id   bd20f66004c4d73c629c9ae1298fefc6
#
_cell.length_a   1.000
_cell.length_b   1.000
_cell.length_c   1.000
_cell.angle_alpha   90.00
_cell.angle_beta   90.00
_cell.angle_gamma   90.00
#
_symmetry.space_group_name_H-M   'P 1'
#
loop_
_entity.id
_entity.type
_entity.pdbx_description
1 polymer ?
#
loop_
_entity_poly.entity_id
_entity_poly.type
_entity_poly.pdbx_seq_one_letter_code
_entity_poly.pdbx_strand_id
1 'polypeptide(L)'
;MSRGLGDVYKRQIVTSIARDSLNQVPKKLRNAAYGIGASRWKTIFSVILPAALSGIMAGVLLALGRAMGETMAVTMIIGNSNAFSWSLLSPGYTISSMLANQFGEADGSQVSSLFYAAFVLMILSLVVNIFAQWLVKKFSLKY
;
A
#
# COMPACT_ATOMS: atom_id res chain seq x y z
N MET A 1 8.66 -23.70 2.07
CA MET A 1 7.27 -23.63 2.55
C MET A 1 6.93 -22.28 3.20
N SER A 2 7.60 -21.18 2.81
CA SER A 2 7.41 -19.83 3.41
C SER A 2 6.80 -18.77 2.45
N ARG A 3 6.39 -19.17 1.25
CA ARG A 3 5.79 -18.27 0.25
C ARG A 3 4.39 -17.74 0.61
N GLY A 4 3.72 -18.27 1.64
CA GLY A 4 2.33 -17.92 1.98
C GLY A 4 2.16 -16.86 3.06
N LEU A 5 3.11 -16.69 3.98
CA LEU A 5 2.90 -15.87 5.18
C LEU A 5 2.91 -14.36 4.89
N GLY A 6 3.81 -13.87 4.05
CA GLY A 6 3.87 -12.45 3.70
C GLY A 6 2.66 -11.98 2.87
N ASP A 7 2.20 -12.80 1.93
CA ASP A 7 1.01 -12.50 1.11
C ASP A 7 -0.29 -12.59 1.90
N VAL A 8 -0.39 -13.54 2.81
CA VAL A 8 -1.53 -13.67 3.74
C VAL A 8 -1.62 -12.44 4.63
N TYR A 9 -0.48 -11.96 5.16
CA TYR A 9 -0.45 -10.79 6.04
C TYR A 9 -0.85 -9.48 5.31
N LYS A 10 -0.37 -9.29 4.07
CA LYS A 10 -0.72 -8.10 3.26
C LYS A 10 -2.20 -8.10 2.89
N ARG A 11 -2.73 -9.23 2.46
CA ARG A 11 -4.18 -9.40 2.18
C ARG A 11 -5.01 -9.20 3.44
N GLN A 12 -4.54 -9.66 4.59
CA GLN A 12 -5.25 -9.52 5.86
C GLN A 12 -5.36 -8.06 6.30
N ILE A 13 -4.32 -7.23 6.10
CA ILE A 13 -4.37 -5.80 6.42
C ILE A 13 -5.40 -5.06 5.57
N VAL A 14 -5.36 -5.23 4.24
CA VAL A 14 -6.32 -4.57 3.35
C VAL A 14 -7.74 -5.07 3.62
N THR A 15 -7.90 -6.37 3.80
CA THR A 15 -9.21 -6.98 4.04
C THR A 15 -9.80 -6.55 5.38
N SER A 16 -9.00 -6.48 6.46
CA SER A 16 -9.48 -6.02 7.77
C SER A 16 -9.93 -4.56 7.73
N ILE A 17 -9.12 -3.67 7.15
CA ILE A 17 -9.46 -2.26 7.04
C ILE A 17 -10.68 -2.04 6.13
N ALA A 18 -10.77 -2.76 5.01
CA ALA A 18 -11.94 -2.70 4.13
C ALA A 18 -13.21 -3.18 4.84
N ARG A 19 -13.12 -4.27 5.59
CA ARG A 19 -14.23 -4.80 6.40
C ARG A 19 -14.67 -3.81 7.45
N ASP A 20 -13.72 -3.21 8.18
CA ASP A 20 -14.01 -2.22 9.21
C ASP A 20 -14.64 -0.97 8.62
N SER A 21 -14.15 -0.50 7.47
CA SER A 21 -14.73 0.63 6.74
C SER A 21 -16.17 0.36 6.29
N LEU A 22 -16.46 -0.84 5.80
CA LEU A 22 -17.82 -1.26 5.44
C LEU A 22 -18.74 -1.36 6.66
N ASN A 23 -18.23 -1.81 7.81
CA ASN A 23 -18.99 -1.92 9.05
C ASN A 23 -19.26 -0.56 9.71
N GLN A 24 -18.39 0.41 9.51
CA GLN A 24 -18.55 1.77 10.03
C GLN A 24 -19.65 2.58 9.32
N VAL A 25 -20.14 2.13 8.17
CA VAL A 25 -21.27 2.78 7.50
C VAL A 25 -22.50 2.78 8.42
N PRO A 26 -23.09 3.95 8.74
CA PRO A 26 -24.18 4.06 9.69
C PRO A 26 -25.36 3.18 9.31
N LYS A 27 -25.87 2.43 10.29
CA LYS A 27 -27.06 1.56 10.09
C LYS A 27 -28.29 2.35 9.59
N LYS A 28 -28.34 3.65 9.92
CA LYS A 28 -29.42 4.55 9.45
C LYS A 28 -29.46 4.66 7.93
N LEU A 29 -28.29 4.79 7.26
CA LEU A 29 -28.22 4.83 5.79
C LEU A 29 -28.67 3.51 5.17
N ARG A 30 -28.27 2.39 5.77
CA ARG A 30 -28.65 1.05 5.33
C ARG A 30 -30.15 0.81 5.46
N ASN A 31 -30.72 1.20 6.61
CA ASN A 31 -32.15 1.06 6.88
C ASN A 31 -33.01 2.00 6.01
N ALA A 32 -32.52 3.24 5.75
CA ALA A 32 -33.20 4.15 4.85
C ALA A 32 -33.27 3.60 3.42
N ALA A 33 -32.20 3.00 2.92
CA ALA A 33 -32.20 2.35 1.60
C ALA A 33 -33.21 1.19 1.52
N TYR A 34 -33.31 0.37 2.56
CA TYR A 34 -34.32 -0.69 2.63
C TYR A 34 -35.75 -0.15 2.78
N GLY A 35 -35.89 0.96 3.52
CA GLY A 35 -37.21 1.60 3.71
C GLY A 35 -37.84 2.13 2.42
N ILE A 36 -37.04 2.55 1.44
CA ILE A 36 -37.47 2.94 0.10
C ILE A 36 -37.56 1.76 -0.89
N GLY A 37 -37.45 0.52 -0.39
CA GLY A 37 -37.65 -0.70 -1.21
C GLY A 37 -36.41 -1.11 -2.03
N ALA A 38 -35.21 -0.61 -1.71
CA ALA A 38 -34.00 -1.01 -2.43
C ALA A 38 -33.63 -2.47 -2.13
N SER A 39 -33.28 -3.24 -3.16
CA SER A 39 -32.77 -4.59 -3.02
C SER A 39 -31.40 -4.60 -2.31
N ARG A 40 -31.01 -5.75 -1.72
CA ARG A 40 -29.72 -5.90 -1.03
C ARG A 40 -28.53 -5.50 -1.91
N TRP A 41 -28.52 -5.94 -3.14
CA TRP A 41 -27.45 -5.60 -4.09
C TRP A 41 -27.40 -4.10 -4.43
N LYS A 42 -28.56 -3.49 -4.67
CA LYS A 42 -28.66 -2.06 -4.93
C LYS A 42 -28.19 -1.24 -3.72
N THR A 43 -28.55 -1.64 -2.51
CA THR A 43 -28.07 -0.99 -1.27
C THR A 43 -26.57 -1.10 -1.12
N ILE A 44 -25.96 -2.26 -1.42
CA ILE A 44 -24.51 -2.45 -1.32
C ILE A 44 -23.78 -1.56 -2.31
N PHE A 45 -24.13 -1.60 -3.59
CA PHE A 45 -23.38 -0.88 -4.64
C PHE A 45 -23.66 0.63 -4.68
N SER A 46 -24.88 1.05 -4.35
CA SER A 46 -25.27 2.47 -4.47
C SER A 46 -25.16 3.27 -3.17
N VAL A 47 -25.12 2.60 -2.01
CA VAL A 47 -25.12 3.29 -0.72
C VAL A 47 -23.89 2.90 0.13
N ILE A 48 -23.70 1.60 0.37
CA ILE A 48 -22.67 1.13 1.31
C ILE A 48 -21.27 1.30 0.72
N LEU A 49 -21.07 0.85 -0.51
CA LEU A 49 -19.74 0.89 -1.16
C LEU A 49 -19.24 2.31 -1.37
N PRO A 50 -20.02 3.26 -1.92
CA PRO A 50 -19.58 4.65 -2.04
C PRO A 50 -19.29 5.31 -0.69
N ALA A 51 -20.10 5.04 0.33
CA ALA A 51 -19.88 5.58 1.68
C ALA A 51 -18.61 5.02 2.36
N ALA A 52 -18.28 3.74 2.11
CA ALA A 52 -17.07 3.10 2.64
C ALA A 52 -15.81 3.37 1.81
N LEU A 53 -15.93 3.94 0.62
CA LEU A 53 -14.84 4.05 -0.35
C LEU A 53 -13.64 4.80 0.22
N SER A 54 -13.85 5.87 0.97
CA SER A 54 -12.78 6.65 1.61
C SER A 54 -11.96 5.81 2.59
N GLY A 55 -12.60 5.00 3.40
CA GLY A 55 -11.94 4.10 4.34
C GLY A 55 -11.21 2.94 3.64
N ILE A 56 -11.81 2.37 2.61
CA ILE A 56 -11.16 1.32 1.80
C ILE A 56 -9.89 1.87 1.13
N MET A 57 -9.98 3.06 0.55
CA MET A 57 -8.82 3.72 -0.08
C MET A 57 -7.73 4.05 0.94
N ALA A 58 -8.09 4.49 2.15
CA ALA A 58 -7.13 4.69 3.23
C ALA A 58 -6.39 3.39 3.57
N GLY A 59 -7.10 2.25 3.60
CA GLY A 59 -6.51 0.94 3.80
C GLY A 59 -5.53 0.53 2.69
N VAL A 60 -5.90 0.79 1.44
CA VAL A 60 -5.01 0.55 0.29
C VAL A 60 -3.74 1.38 0.38
N LEU A 61 -3.86 2.67 0.76
CA LEU A 61 -2.70 3.55 0.94
C LEU A 61 -1.76 3.07 2.03
N LEU A 62 -2.31 2.63 3.15
CA LEU A 62 -1.53 2.10 4.26
C LEU A 62 -0.78 0.83 3.86
N ALA A 63 -1.42 -0.05 3.10
CA ALA A 63 -0.81 -1.24 2.55
C ALA A 63 0.29 -0.91 1.51
N LEU A 64 0.08 0.12 0.69
CA LEU A 64 1.03 0.58 -0.32
C LEU A 64 2.26 1.20 0.35
N GLY A 65 2.09 2.04 1.37
CA GLY A 65 3.19 2.60 2.16
C GLY A 65 4.04 1.50 2.82
N ARG A 66 3.39 0.45 3.33
CA ARG A 66 4.09 -0.71 3.89
C ARG A 66 4.82 -1.51 2.82
N ALA A 67 4.22 -1.70 1.64
CA ALA A 67 4.86 -2.44 0.54
C ALA A 67 6.10 -1.71 -0.02
N MET A 68 6.10 -0.38 -0.03
CA MET A 68 7.28 0.40 -0.46
C MET A 68 8.46 0.28 0.52
N GLY A 69 8.19 0.04 1.81
CA GLY A 69 9.22 -0.19 2.84
C GLY A 69 9.59 -1.66 3.01
N GLU A 70 9.05 -2.57 2.22
CA GLU A 70 9.36 -4.00 2.32
C GLU A 70 10.81 -4.26 1.90
N THR A 71 11.67 -4.57 2.86
CA THR A 71 13.10 -4.72 2.65
C THR A 71 13.52 -6.18 2.63
N MET A 72 13.22 -6.93 3.70
CA MET A 72 13.77 -8.27 3.91
C MET A 72 13.28 -9.29 2.89
N ALA A 73 11.98 -9.31 2.60
CA ALA A 73 11.43 -10.26 1.63
C ALA A 73 11.95 -9.98 0.22
N VAL A 74 12.09 -8.70 -0.15
CA VAL A 74 12.59 -8.30 -1.46
C VAL A 74 14.08 -8.63 -1.61
N THR A 75 14.89 -8.35 -0.59
CA THR A 75 16.32 -8.68 -0.56
C THR A 75 16.59 -10.17 -0.85
N MET A 76 15.76 -11.05 -0.29
CA MET A 76 15.93 -12.50 -0.47
C MET A 76 15.51 -13.01 -1.85
N ILE A 77 14.71 -12.26 -2.60
CA ILE A 77 14.10 -12.74 -3.85
C ILE A 77 14.73 -12.08 -5.08
N ILE A 78 15.13 -10.80 -4.97
CA ILE A 78 15.47 -9.96 -6.12
C ILE A 78 16.85 -10.25 -6.72
N GLY A 79 17.72 -10.99 -6.01
CA GLY A 79 19.01 -11.45 -6.50
C GLY A 79 20.19 -10.48 -6.37
N ASN A 80 19.98 -9.30 -5.79
CA ASN A 80 21.04 -8.33 -5.37
C ASN A 80 22.12 -8.04 -6.43
N SER A 81 21.72 -7.68 -7.65
CA SER A 81 22.63 -7.34 -8.75
C SER A 81 22.55 -5.86 -9.12
N ASN A 82 23.71 -5.23 -9.30
CA ASN A 82 23.81 -3.85 -9.78
C ASN A 82 23.70 -3.73 -11.31
N ALA A 83 23.52 -4.85 -12.03
CA ALA A 83 23.42 -4.84 -13.47
C ALA A 83 22.07 -4.25 -13.91
N PHE A 84 22.10 -3.24 -14.77
CA PHE A 84 20.88 -2.69 -15.38
C PHE A 84 20.43 -3.63 -16.51
N SER A 85 19.20 -4.13 -16.41
CA SER A 85 18.58 -4.98 -17.43
C SER A 85 17.12 -4.60 -17.62
N TRP A 86 16.67 -4.62 -18.87
CA TRP A 86 15.25 -4.40 -19.23
C TRP A 86 14.38 -5.65 -19.03
N SER A 87 14.96 -6.76 -18.58
CA SER A 87 14.21 -7.98 -18.30
C SER A 87 13.61 -7.95 -16.90
N LEU A 88 12.32 -8.20 -16.78
CA LEU A 88 11.61 -8.31 -15.49
C LEU A 88 12.07 -9.52 -14.64
N LEU A 89 12.76 -10.49 -15.24
CA LEU A 89 13.26 -11.69 -14.57
C LEU A 89 14.75 -11.59 -14.24
N SER A 90 15.42 -10.49 -14.60
CA SER A 90 16.82 -10.30 -14.23
C SER A 90 16.94 -9.90 -12.75
N PRO A 91 18.04 -10.32 -12.09
CA PRO A 91 18.32 -9.89 -10.74
C PRO A 91 18.57 -8.36 -10.70
N GLY A 92 18.16 -7.71 -9.63
CA GLY A 92 18.31 -6.26 -9.46
C GLY A 92 18.39 -5.85 -7.99
N TYR A 93 18.31 -4.55 -7.73
CA TYR A 93 18.16 -3.99 -6.39
C TYR A 93 16.91 -3.11 -6.29
N THR A 94 16.25 -3.14 -5.14
CA THR A 94 15.42 -2.00 -4.71
C THR A 94 16.26 -1.07 -3.84
N ILE A 95 15.89 0.21 -3.75
CA ILE A 95 16.62 1.17 -2.91
C ILE A 95 16.64 0.68 -1.45
N SER A 96 15.54 0.15 -0.95
CA SER A 96 15.45 -0.38 0.41
C SER A 96 16.32 -1.62 0.64
N SER A 97 16.41 -2.55 -0.34
CA SER A 97 17.24 -3.74 -0.23
C SER A 97 18.74 -3.39 -0.35
N MET A 98 19.07 -2.42 -1.19
CA MET A 98 20.44 -1.91 -1.31
C MET A 98 20.93 -1.28 0.00
N LEU A 99 20.11 -0.44 0.63
CA LEU A 99 20.41 0.14 1.93
C LEU A 99 20.64 -0.94 3.00
N ALA A 100 19.75 -1.94 3.08
CA ALA A 100 19.88 -3.00 4.09
C ALA A 100 21.13 -3.87 3.92
N ASN A 101 21.54 -4.14 2.67
CA ASN A 101 22.68 -5.00 2.41
C ASN A 101 24.03 -4.25 2.52
N GLN A 102 24.09 -3.02 2.04
CA GLN A 102 25.37 -2.32 1.88
C GLN A 102 25.70 -1.39 3.04
N PHE A 103 24.70 -1.00 3.85
CA PHE A 103 24.94 -0.03 4.92
C PHE A 103 25.91 -0.52 6.01
N GLY A 104 25.90 -1.84 6.30
CA GLY A 104 26.78 -2.45 7.30
C GLY A 104 28.25 -2.59 6.86
N GLU A 105 28.51 -2.55 5.56
CA GLU A 105 29.83 -2.75 4.95
C GLU A 105 30.39 -1.48 4.29
N ALA A 106 29.62 -0.39 4.32
CA ALA A 106 29.95 0.84 3.62
C ALA A 106 30.96 1.68 4.39
N ASP A 107 31.99 2.15 3.69
CA ASP A 107 33.02 3.04 4.21
C ASP A 107 33.04 4.40 3.49
N GLY A 108 33.31 5.46 4.24
CA GLY A 108 33.62 6.81 3.74
C GLY A 108 32.58 7.34 2.72
N SER A 109 32.97 7.40 1.44
CA SER A 109 32.16 7.96 0.35
C SER A 109 30.91 7.11 0.02
N GLN A 110 30.95 5.79 0.28
CA GLN A 110 29.81 4.90 0.05
C GLN A 110 28.68 5.22 1.02
N VAL A 111 29.00 5.53 2.28
CA VAL A 111 28.00 5.92 3.30
C VAL A 111 27.23 7.16 2.84
N SER A 112 27.92 8.16 2.30
CA SER A 112 27.29 9.38 1.77
C SER A 112 26.34 9.07 0.62
N SER A 113 26.71 8.16 -0.28
CA SER A 113 25.87 7.73 -1.40
C SER A 113 24.61 6.98 -0.92
N LEU A 114 24.75 6.16 0.12
CA LEU A 114 23.62 5.44 0.72
C LEU A 114 22.66 6.38 1.46
N PHE A 115 23.19 7.40 2.16
CA PHE A 115 22.35 8.45 2.73
C PHE A 115 21.56 9.22 1.66
N TYR A 116 22.19 9.53 0.54
CA TYR A 116 21.51 10.16 -0.59
C TYR A 116 20.39 9.26 -1.14
N ALA A 117 20.64 7.97 -1.31
CA ALA A 117 19.64 7.01 -1.75
C ALA A 117 18.47 6.89 -0.75
N ALA A 118 18.77 6.89 0.56
CA ALA A 118 17.75 6.91 1.60
C ALA A 118 16.87 8.16 1.54
N PHE A 119 17.49 9.32 1.32
CA PHE A 119 16.79 10.59 1.17
C PHE A 119 15.89 10.61 -0.05
N VAL A 120 16.35 10.09 -1.19
CA VAL A 120 15.53 9.93 -2.41
C VAL A 120 14.34 9.01 -2.16
N LEU A 121 14.54 7.88 -1.47
CA LEU A 121 13.45 6.97 -1.10
C LEU A 121 12.41 7.65 -0.20
N MET A 122 12.87 8.46 0.77
CA MET A 122 11.99 9.22 1.66
C MET A 122 11.13 10.22 0.87
N ILE A 123 11.74 10.99 -0.04
CA ILE A 123 11.00 11.93 -0.89
C ILE A 123 10.01 11.19 -1.78
N LEU A 124 10.43 10.09 -2.42
CA LEU A 124 9.58 9.30 -3.30
C LEU A 124 8.35 8.77 -2.55
N SER A 125 8.55 8.21 -1.36
CA SER A 125 7.44 7.70 -0.54
C SER A 125 6.51 8.82 -0.08
N LEU A 126 7.04 10.00 0.24
CA LEU A 126 6.24 11.17 0.60
C LEU A 126 5.39 11.65 -0.58
N VAL A 127 5.97 11.76 -1.78
CA VAL A 127 5.26 12.16 -3.00
C VAL A 127 4.13 11.17 -3.32
N VAL A 128 4.41 9.87 -3.28
CA VAL A 128 3.40 8.83 -3.52
C VAL A 128 2.27 8.90 -2.49
N ASN A 129 2.58 9.10 -1.21
CA ASN A 129 1.59 9.23 -0.16
C ASN A 129 0.72 10.48 -0.32
N ILE A 130 1.31 11.63 -0.66
CA ILE A 130 0.57 12.86 -0.92
C ILE A 130 -0.36 12.69 -2.13
N PHE A 131 0.16 12.14 -3.22
CA PHE A 131 -0.62 11.88 -4.44
C PHE A 131 -1.81 10.95 -4.16
N ALA A 132 -1.56 9.91 -3.40
CA ALA A 132 -2.55 8.93 -3.03
C ALA A 132 -3.64 9.54 -2.11
N GLN A 133 -3.27 10.38 -1.12
CA GLN A 133 -4.23 11.12 -0.30
C GLN A 133 -5.06 12.12 -1.12
N TRP A 134 -4.43 12.77 -2.10
CA TRP A 134 -5.13 13.68 -3.02
C TRP A 134 -6.18 12.93 -3.84
N LEU A 135 -5.84 11.74 -4.38
CA LEU A 135 -6.79 10.88 -5.07
C LEU A 135 -7.97 10.49 -4.18
N VAL A 136 -7.70 10.06 -2.94
CA VAL A 136 -8.76 9.71 -1.98
C VAL A 136 -9.69 10.90 -1.73
N LYS A 137 -9.13 12.09 -1.50
CA LYS A 137 -9.94 13.31 -1.31
C LYS A 137 -10.82 13.62 -2.52
N LYS A 138 -10.30 13.42 -3.73
CA LYS A 138 -11.04 13.68 -4.96
C LYS A 138 -12.19 12.70 -5.17
N PHE A 139 -12.01 11.43 -4.81
CA PHE A 139 -13.01 10.37 -4.97
C PHE A 139 -13.90 10.16 -3.74
N SER A 140 -13.53 10.73 -2.59
CA SER A 140 -14.36 10.70 -1.39
C SER A 140 -15.58 11.61 -1.61
N LEU A 141 -16.74 11.00 -1.71
CA LEU A 141 -18.02 11.73 -1.69
C LEU A 141 -18.14 12.41 -0.32
N LYS A 142 -18.26 13.74 -0.32
CA LYS A 142 -18.65 14.48 0.88
C LYS A 142 -20.13 14.17 1.14
N TYR A 143 -20.39 13.41 2.18
CA TYR A 143 -21.72 13.32 2.82
C TYR A 143 -21.81 14.32 3.95
#